data_b09c6d15f50155dce449e1a0a4a2cbd8
#
_entry.id   b09c6d15f50155dce449e1a0a4a2cbd8
#
_cell.length_a   1.000
_cell.length_b   1.000
_cell.length_c   1.000
_cell.angle_alpha   90.00
_cell.angle_beta   90.00
_cell.angle_gamma   90.00
#
_symmetry.space_group_name_H-M   'P 1'
#
loop_
_entity.id
_entity.type
_entity.pdbx_description
1 polymer ?
#
loop_
_entity_poly.entity_id
_entity_poly.type
_entity_poly.pdbx_seq_one_letter_code
_entity_poly.pdbx_strand_id
1 'polypeptide(L)'
;GGDECPKVRWQKCPKCQARIKALGIKSDAKHTAEQKLQSYIIGYAEKFLNEKGRKIIGWDEILEGGLSPTATVMSWRGSEGGIEAAKMGNDAIMTPASHLYFDYYQTIDTENEPLAIGGYVSVERVYSYEPVDKSLTPEEAAHIIGVQANLWTEYIPTYSQLEYMELPRLAALSEVQWTLPEKKNYDNFLQRLPKLISVYDDNGYNYAEHVFNVKAEYITDYTDNSIKVVLSAIGDSPVYYTLDGSEPTEKSQQYTDTLALKESCVLKAVTIRRNAKSAVLTEKIDFNKATAKPLILLQPINEKYKYNGEYTLVDGLSGTPNYRTGRWIAFYKNDMELVVDLKQETSVHKAWVRTYVSG
;
A
#
# COMPACT_ATOMS: atom_id res chain seq x y z
N GLY A 1 -11.52 20.10 -11.42
CA GLY A 1 -12.15 19.12 -10.92
C GLY A 1 -13.13 19.21 -9.78
N GLY A 2 -13.67 18.06 -9.45
CA GLY A 2 -14.71 17.90 -8.47
C GLY A 2 -14.24 18.06 -7.03
N ASP A 3 -13.06 17.57 -6.71
CA ASP A 3 -12.39 17.66 -5.41
C ASP A 3 -12.05 19.11 -5.03
N GLU A 4 -11.82 19.95 -6.03
CA GLU A 4 -11.49 21.37 -5.87
C GLU A 4 -12.74 22.28 -5.78
N CYS A 5 -13.94 21.73 -5.90
CA CYS A 5 -15.15 22.50 -5.78
C CYS A 5 -15.34 23.05 -4.36
N PRO A 6 -15.29 24.38 -4.17
CA PRO A 6 -15.32 24.98 -2.83
C PRO A 6 -16.76 25.05 -2.28
N LYS A 7 -17.38 23.88 -2.08
CA LYS A 7 -18.81 23.72 -1.66
C LYS A 7 -19.13 24.55 -0.42
N VAL A 8 -18.24 24.54 0.60
CA VAL A 8 -18.41 25.33 1.82
C VAL A 8 -18.39 26.86 1.53
N ARG A 9 -17.54 27.30 0.60
CA ARG A 9 -17.51 28.70 0.16
C ARG A 9 -18.78 29.06 -0.59
N TRP A 10 -19.32 28.14 -1.40
CA TRP A 10 -20.55 28.37 -2.18
C TRP A 10 -21.77 28.56 -1.29
N GLN A 11 -21.83 27.95 -0.11
CA GLN A 11 -22.89 28.17 0.88
C GLN A 11 -22.99 29.63 1.32
N LYS A 12 -21.86 30.32 1.36
CA LYS A 12 -21.77 31.74 1.79
C LYS A 12 -21.70 32.73 0.61
N CYS A 13 -21.61 32.25 -0.61
CA CYS A 13 -21.48 33.08 -1.79
C CYS A 13 -22.83 33.58 -2.31
N PRO A 14 -23.12 34.89 -2.29
CA PRO A 14 -24.43 35.38 -2.74
C PRO A 14 -24.75 35.02 -4.19
N LYS A 15 -23.76 35.02 -5.07
CA LYS A 15 -23.92 34.67 -6.48
C LYS A 15 -24.28 33.20 -6.66
N CYS A 16 -23.62 32.28 -5.90
CA CYS A 16 -23.91 30.86 -5.94
C CYS A 16 -25.30 30.56 -5.39
N GLN A 17 -25.67 31.17 -4.26
CA GLN A 17 -27.00 31.02 -3.67
C GLN A 17 -28.10 31.59 -4.58
N ALA A 18 -27.87 32.72 -5.22
CA ALA A 18 -28.80 33.26 -6.22
C ALA A 18 -28.96 32.34 -7.42
N ARG A 19 -27.90 31.70 -7.90
CA ARG A 19 -27.95 30.70 -8.97
C ARG A 19 -28.71 29.43 -8.55
N ILE A 20 -28.43 28.91 -7.36
CA ILE A 20 -29.16 27.78 -6.77
C ILE A 20 -30.66 28.07 -6.75
N LYS A 21 -31.02 29.25 -6.25
CA LYS A 21 -32.45 29.70 -6.21
C LYS A 21 -33.06 29.82 -7.60
N ALA A 22 -32.34 30.46 -8.54
CA ALA A 22 -32.81 30.67 -9.91
C ALA A 22 -33.03 29.35 -10.67
N LEU A 23 -32.24 28.31 -10.39
CA LEU A 23 -32.35 26.98 -10.97
C LEU A 23 -33.34 26.06 -10.22
N GLY A 24 -33.89 26.51 -9.10
CA GLY A 24 -34.78 25.70 -8.26
C GLY A 24 -34.08 24.49 -7.61
N ILE A 25 -32.76 24.53 -7.49
CA ILE A 25 -31.96 23.46 -6.90
C ILE A 25 -32.26 23.36 -5.40
N LYS A 26 -32.56 22.16 -4.93
CA LYS A 26 -32.84 21.83 -3.53
C LYS A 26 -31.99 20.66 -3.08
N SER A 27 -31.54 20.70 -1.83
CA SER A 27 -30.91 19.52 -1.19
C SER A 27 -31.94 18.38 -1.07
N ASP A 28 -31.43 17.17 -1.08
CA ASP A 28 -32.20 15.95 -0.77
C ASP A 28 -31.47 15.13 0.31
N ALA A 29 -31.88 13.88 0.53
CA ALA A 29 -31.29 13.01 1.54
C ALA A 29 -29.83 12.62 1.24
N LYS A 30 -29.40 12.69 -0.03
CA LYS A 30 -28.05 12.27 -0.45
C LYS A 30 -27.12 13.42 -0.78
N HIS A 31 -27.66 14.55 -1.30
CA HIS A 31 -26.84 15.63 -1.87
C HIS A 31 -27.29 17.00 -1.40
N THR A 32 -26.34 17.89 -1.11
CA THR A 32 -26.60 19.30 -0.82
C THR A 32 -26.91 20.09 -2.09
N ALA A 33 -27.49 21.27 -1.96
CA ALA A 33 -27.75 22.16 -3.10
C ALA A 33 -26.44 22.57 -3.80
N GLU A 34 -25.34 22.69 -3.08
CA GLU A 34 -24.01 23.01 -3.62
C GLU A 34 -23.43 21.86 -4.44
N GLN A 35 -23.60 20.59 -4.01
CA GLN A 35 -23.25 19.43 -4.81
C GLN A 35 -24.03 19.38 -6.12
N LYS A 36 -25.33 19.65 -6.08
CA LYS A 36 -26.16 19.76 -7.28
C LYS A 36 -25.82 20.96 -8.15
N LEU A 37 -25.31 22.07 -7.57
CA LEU A 37 -24.78 23.19 -8.35
C LEU A 37 -23.50 22.76 -9.11
N GLN A 38 -22.68 21.89 -8.56
CA GLN A 38 -21.55 21.28 -9.29
C GLN A 38 -22.04 20.52 -10.52
N SER A 39 -23.06 19.66 -10.38
CA SER A 39 -23.64 18.93 -11.51
C SER A 39 -24.20 19.85 -12.59
N TYR A 40 -24.75 21.01 -12.23
CA TYR A 40 -25.16 22.02 -13.20
C TYR A 40 -23.98 22.52 -14.04
N ILE A 41 -22.82 22.77 -13.43
CA ILE A 41 -21.62 23.21 -14.15
C ILE A 41 -21.07 22.09 -15.04
N ILE A 42 -21.03 20.86 -14.52
CA ILE A 42 -20.60 19.67 -15.26
C ILE A 42 -21.52 19.47 -16.48
N GLY A 43 -22.84 19.52 -16.29
CA GLY A 43 -23.81 19.37 -17.40
C GLY A 43 -23.69 20.48 -18.46
N TYR A 44 -23.34 21.70 -18.06
CA TYR A 44 -23.03 22.77 -19.03
C TYR A 44 -21.79 22.44 -19.88
N ALA A 45 -20.72 21.98 -19.23
CA ALA A 45 -19.50 21.59 -19.92
C ALA A 45 -19.73 20.38 -20.83
N GLU A 46 -20.48 19.39 -20.36
CA GLU A 46 -20.85 18.22 -21.14
C GLU A 46 -21.65 18.56 -22.38
N LYS A 47 -22.70 19.39 -22.23
CA LYS A 47 -23.51 19.84 -23.39
C LYS A 47 -22.62 20.48 -24.45
N PHE A 48 -21.73 21.38 -24.04
CA PHE A 48 -20.79 22.03 -24.93
C PHE A 48 -19.87 21.03 -25.66
N LEU A 49 -19.36 20.02 -24.94
CA LEU A 49 -18.49 18.99 -25.53
C LEU A 49 -19.27 18.06 -26.45
N ASN A 50 -20.49 17.68 -26.09
CA ASN A 50 -21.35 16.82 -26.92
C ASN A 50 -21.71 17.51 -28.26
N GLU A 51 -21.94 18.83 -28.25
CA GLU A 51 -22.12 19.63 -29.48
C GLU A 51 -20.90 19.62 -30.40
N LYS A 52 -19.71 19.28 -29.86
CA LYS A 52 -18.45 19.08 -30.60
C LYS A 52 -18.14 17.61 -30.90
N GLY A 53 -19.09 16.73 -30.68
CA GLY A 53 -18.91 15.28 -30.87
C GLY A 53 -17.96 14.62 -29.89
N ARG A 54 -17.80 15.19 -28.68
CA ARG A 54 -16.95 14.67 -27.62
C ARG A 54 -17.79 14.30 -26.40
N LYS A 55 -17.40 13.25 -25.69
CA LYS A 55 -17.96 12.89 -24.37
C LYS A 55 -17.11 13.48 -23.26
N ILE A 56 -17.71 13.67 -22.10
CA ILE A 56 -16.99 14.09 -20.89
C ILE A 56 -16.45 12.88 -20.14
N ILE A 57 -15.26 13.03 -19.58
CA ILE A 57 -14.70 12.15 -18.54
C ILE A 57 -14.44 13.03 -17.31
N GLY A 58 -14.90 12.58 -16.15
CA GLY A 58 -14.66 13.30 -14.89
C GLY A 58 -14.30 12.35 -13.76
N TRP A 59 -13.60 12.90 -12.75
CA TRP A 59 -13.36 12.20 -11.50
C TRP A 59 -14.68 11.84 -10.83
N ASP A 60 -14.69 10.86 -9.93
CA ASP A 60 -15.92 10.30 -9.34
C ASP A 60 -16.75 11.31 -8.52
N GLU A 61 -16.25 12.53 -8.27
CA GLU A 61 -17.06 13.63 -7.73
C GLU A 61 -18.19 14.07 -8.66
N ILE A 62 -18.14 13.75 -9.95
CA ILE A 62 -19.24 14.06 -10.87
C ILE A 62 -20.50 13.25 -10.55
N LEU A 63 -20.40 12.19 -9.77
CA LEU A 63 -21.53 11.45 -9.22
C LEU A 63 -22.33 12.27 -8.20
N GLU A 64 -21.67 13.22 -7.53
CA GLU A 64 -22.29 14.05 -6.50
C GLU A 64 -23.30 15.03 -7.11
N GLY A 65 -24.59 14.75 -6.95
CA GLY A 65 -25.66 15.62 -7.41
C GLY A 65 -26.32 15.23 -8.74
N GLY A 66 -25.91 14.12 -9.32
CA GLY A 66 -26.47 13.52 -10.52
C GLY A 66 -25.48 13.44 -11.67
N LEU A 67 -25.44 12.29 -12.31
CA LEU A 67 -24.56 11.97 -13.44
C LEU A 67 -25.37 12.00 -14.75
N SER A 68 -24.75 12.57 -15.78
CA SER A 68 -25.31 12.51 -17.12
C SER A 68 -25.11 11.12 -17.76
N PRO A 69 -26.05 10.63 -18.58
CA PRO A 69 -25.95 9.32 -19.22
C PRO A 69 -24.75 9.13 -20.17
N THR A 70 -24.10 10.21 -20.63
CA THR A 70 -22.99 10.14 -21.58
C THR A 70 -21.61 10.34 -20.92
N ALA A 71 -21.58 10.65 -19.63
CA ALA A 71 -20.35 10.87 -18.88
C ALA A 71 -19.65 9.55 -18.52
N THR A 72 -18.34 9.54 -18.63
CA THR A 72 -17.49 8.47 -18.11
C THR A 72 -16.90 8.88 -16.76
N VAL A 73 -16.88 7.98 -15.80
CA VAL A 73 -16.39 8.25 -14.43
C VAL A 73 -15.00 7.68 -14.25
N MET A 74 -14.06 8.48 -13.72
CA MET A 74 -12.78 8.02 -13.20
C MET A 74 -12.87 7.82 -11.70
N SER A 75 -12.86 6.56 -11.25
CA SER A 75 -13.04 6.18 -9.85
C SER A 75 -11.69 6.18 -9.12
N TRP A 76 -11.38 7.27 -8.39
CA TRP A 76 -10.09 7.45 -7.73
C TRP A 76 -10.13 7.33 -6.20
N ARG A 77 -11.24 7.70 -5.56
CA ARG A 77 -11.40 7.64 -4.10
C ARG A 77 -11.53 6.20 -3.56
N GLY A 78 -11.77 5.26 -4.46
CA GLY A 78 -11.95 3.84 -4.23
C GLY A 78 -12.55 3.19 -5.47
N SER A 79 -13.12 2.00 -5.32
CA SER A 79 -13.85 1.31 -6.41
C SER A 79 -15.34 1.65 -6.43
N GLU A 80 -15.87 2.22 -5.37
CA GLU A 80 -17.30 2.47 -5.16
C GLU A 80 -17.90 3.38 -6.23
N GLY A 81 -17.16 4.45 -6.62
CA GLY A 81 -17.60 5.37 -7.67
C GLY A 81 -17.75 4.69 -9.03
N GLY A 82 -16.81 3.81 -9.38
CA GLY A 82 -16.89 3.03 -10.61
C GLY A 82 -18.02 2.00 -10.59
N ILE A 83 -18.22 1.33 -9.46
CA ILE A 83 -19.35 0.40 -9.25
C ILE A 83 -20.68 1.14 -9.37
N GLU A 84 -20.83 2.31 -8.77
CA GLU A 84 -22.04 3.13 -8.86
C GLU A 84 -22.30 3.56 -10.29
N ALA A 85 -21.28 4.06 -11.00
CA ALA A 85 -21.40 4.45 -12.41
C ALA A 85 -21.84 3.28 -13.30
N ALA A 86 -21.19 2.12 -13.15
CA ALA A 86 -21.52 0.91 -13.91
C ALA A 86 -22.99 0.47 -13.69
N LYS A 87 -23.47 0.50 -12.45
CA LYS A 87 -24.88 0.20 -12.12
C LYS A 87 -25.86 1.23 -12.69
N MET A 88 -25.40 2.44 -12.97
CA MET A 88 -26.20 3.48 -13.64
C MET A 88 -26.16 3.36 -15.18
N GLY A 89 -25.35 2.44 -15.73
CA GLY A 89 -25.14 2.27 -17.17
C GLY A 89 -24.15 3.27 -17.77
N ASN A 90 -23.31 3.88 -16.94
CA ASN A 90 -22.23 4.76 -17.35
C ASN A 90 -20.90 4.02 -17.37
N ASP A 91 -20.05 4.35 -18.35
CA ASP A 91 -18.70 3.81 -18.41
C ASP A 91 -17.85 4.32 -17.25
N ALA A 92 -16.96 3.47 -16.74
CA ALA A 92 -16.03 3.82 -15.68
C ALA A 92 -14.60 3.35 -16.01
N ILE A 93 -13.63 4.18 -15.62
CA ILE A 93 -12.20 3.87 -15.61
C ILE A 93 -11.77 3.77 -14.15
N MET A 94 -11.20 2.62 -13.77
CA MET A 94 -10.80 2.35 -12.40
C MET A 94 -9.39 2.87 -12.15
N THR A 95 -9.24 3.77 -11.17
CA THR A 95 -7.96 4.39 -10.85
C THR A 95 -7.82 4.69 -9.34
N PRO A 96 -8.16 3.73 -8.44
CA PRO A 96 -8.21 3.99 -7.01
C PRO A 96 -6.83 4.34 -6.44
N ALA A 97 -6.77 5.41 -5.68
CA ALA A 97 -5.53 5.91 -5.06
C ALA A 97 -4.83 4.86 -4.19
N SER A 98 -5.61 3.95 -3.60
CA SER A 98 -5.08 2.85 -2.78
C SER A 98 -4.21 1.85 -3.53
N HIS A 99 -4.29 1.78 -4.87
CA HIS A 99 -3.58 0.79 -5.69
C HIS A 99 -2.87 1.39 -6.92
N LEU A 100 -3.34 2.54 -7.44
CA LEU A 100 -2.96 3.01 -8.77
C LEU A 100 -2.42 4.45 -8.79
N TYR A 101 -2.09 5.02 -7.63
CA TYR A 101 -1.37 6.30 -7.55
C TYR A 101 0.13 6.05 -7.49
N PHE A 102 0.79 6.24 -8.61
CA PHE A 102 2.23 5.96 -8.77
C PHE A 102 3.12 7.12 -8.31
N ASP A 103 2.55 8.23 -7.91
CA ASP A 103 3.20 9.30 -7.15
C ASP A 103 3.36 8.98 -5.65
N TYR A 104 2.80 7.85 -5.16
CA TYR A 104 2.98 7.37 -3.79
C TYR A 104 4.27 6.57 -3.63
N TYR A 105 4.79 6.51 -2.39
CA TYR A 105 5.95 5.68 -2.04
C TYR A 105 5.75 4.21 -2.41
N GLN A 106 6.81 3.55 -2.81
CA GLN A 106 6.80 2.12 -3.17
C GLN A 106 7.16 1.20 -2.02
N THR A 107 7.75 1.75 -0.95
CA THR A 107 8.08 1.04 0.29
C THR A 107 7.59 1.82 1.50
N ILE A 108 7.50 1.14 2.65
CA ILE A 108 7.21 1.76 3.95
C ILE A 108 8.45 2.41 4.57
N ASP A 109 9.65 2.04 4.11
CA ASP A 109 10.93 2.67 4.49
C ASP A 109 11.17 3.89 3.59
N THR A 110 10.59 5.00 3.98
CA THR A 110 10.62 6.24 3.18
C THR A 110 11.88 7.06 3.34
N GLU A 111 12.78 6.72 4.27
CA GLU A 111 14.03 7.46 4.49
C GLU A 111 15.00 7.33 3.31
N ASN A 112 14.92 6.22 2.59
CA ASN A 112 15.77 5.92 1.43
C ASN A 112 15.03 6.08 0.09
N GLU A 113 13.83 6.67 0.10
CA GLU A 113 13.04 6.94 -1.09
C GLU A 113 13.21 8.38 -1.57
N PRO A 114 13.08 8.65 -2.88
CA PRO A 114 12.86 10.00 -3.36
C PRO A 114 11.62 10.62 -2.70
N LEU A 115 11.66 11.91 -2.42
CA LEU A 115 10.52 12.61 -1.83
C LEU A 115 9.26 12.42 -2.69
N ALA A 116 8.18 11.99 -2.07
CA ALA A 116 6.87 11.81 -2.68
C ALA A 116 5.78 12.51 -1.83
N ILE A 117 4.58 12.65 -2.39
CA ILE A 117 3.45 13.29 -1.69
C ILE A 117 3.02 12.53 -0.42
N GLY A 118 3.39 11.27 -0.30
CA GLY A 118 2.98 10.35 0.77
C GLY A 118 2.34 9.09 0.22
N GLY A 119 1.48 8.47 1.01
CA GLY A 119 0.83 7.22 0.61
C GLY A 119 1.79 6.02 0.52
N TYR A 120 1.27 4.86 0.10
CA TYR A 120 2.07 3.65 -0.10
C TYR A 120 1.38 2.74 -1.12
N VAL A 121 2.05 2.49 -2.23
CA VAL A 121 1.59 1.59 -3.30
C VAL A 121 2.78 0.78 -3.81
N SER A 122 2.93 -0.46 -3.35
CA SER A 122 3.96 -1.39 -3.81
C SER A 122 3.57 -2.11 -5.10
N VAL A 123 4.52 -2.79 -5.74
CA VAL A 123 4.27 -3.67 -6.89
C VAL A 123 3.22 -4.73 -6.55
N GLU A 124 3.32 -5.37 -5.37
CA GLU A 124 2.35 -6.35 -4.89
C GLU A 124 0.96 -5.76 -4.76
N ARG A 125 0.88 -4.53 -4.23
CA ARG A 125 -0.39 -3.79 -4.08
C ARG A 125 -1.05 -3.53 -5.42
N VAL A 126 -0.29 -3.09 -6.42
CA VAL A 126 -0.80 -2.92 -7.79
C VAL A 126 -1.29 -4.25 -8.35
N TYR A 127 -0.49 -5.31 -8.24
CA TYR A 127 -0.83 -6.62 -8.78
C TYR A 127 -2.08 -7.23 -8.13
N SER A 128 -2.32 -6.96 -6.85
CA SER A 128 -3.48 -7.47 -6.10
C SER A 128 -4.80 -6.83 -6.53
N TYR A 129 -4.75 -5.73 -7.28
CA TYR A 129 -5.96 -5.03 -7.67
C TYR A 129 -6.80 -5.85 -8.65
N GLU A 130 -8.13 -5.84 -8.44
CA GLU A 130 -9.12 -6.39 -9.36
C GLU A 130 -10.08 -5.27 -9.78
N PRO A 131 -10.05 -4.89 -11.06
CA PRO A 131 -10.86 -3.76 -11.55
C PRO A 131 -12.36 -4.00 -11.55
N VAL A 132 -12.78 -5.24 -11.78
CA VAL A 132 -14.18 -5.62 -11.90
C VAL A 132 -14.66 -6.23 -10.59
N ASP A 133 -15.50 -5.50 -9.87
CA ASP A 133 -16.06 -5.98 -8.60
C ASP A 133 -17.05 -7.12 -8.81
N LYS A 134 -16.99 -8.12 -7.93
CA LYS A 134 -17.84 -9.32 -7.99
C LYS A 134 -19.32 -9.04 -7.76
N SER A 135 -19.69 -7.86 -7.27
CA SER A 135 -21.09 -7.44 -7.07
C SER A 135 -21.77 -6.97 -8.35
N LEU A 136 -21.01 -6.78 -9.44
CA LEU A 136 -21.55 -6.36 -10.73
C LEU A 136 -22.07 -7.55 -11.52
N THR A 137 -23.22 -7.36 -12.18
CA THR A 137 -23.68 -8.31 -13.20
C THR A 137 -22.78 -8.25 -14.45
N PRO A 138 -22.83 -9.24 -15.35
CA PRO A 138 -22.02 -9.18 -16.58
C PRO A 138 -22.30 -7.92 -17.43
N GLU A 139 -23.54 -7.46 -17.46
CA GLU A 139 -23.95 -6.25 -18.18
C GLU A 139 -23.36 -4.99 -17.53
N GLU A 140 -23.43 -4.89 -16.20
CA GLU A 140 -22.84 -3.79 -15.43
C GLU A 140 -21.30 -3.81 -15.54
N ALA A 141 -20.68 -4.99 -15.45
CA ALA A 141 -19.25 -5.17 -15.57
C ALA A 141 -18.69 -4.71 -16.93
N ALA A 142 -19.47 -4.81 -18.01
CA ALA A 142 -19.09 -4.33 -19.34
C ALA A 142 -18.87 -2.80 -19.39
N HIS A 143 -19.40 -2.06 -18.41
CA HIS A 143 -19.17 -0.62 -18.26
C HIS A 143 -17.81 -0.29 -17.59
N ILE A 144 -17.12 -1.25 -17.00
CA ILE A 144 -15.73 -1.04 -16.54
C ILE A 144 -14.81 -1.16 -17.76
N ILE A 145 -14.55 -0.03 -18.41
CA ILE A 145 -13.87 0.00 -19.72
C ILE A 145 -12.36 0.00 -19.62
N GLY A 146 -11.79 0.12 -18.43
CA GLY A 146 -10.35 0.07 -18.25
C GLY A 146 -9.87 0.47 -16.87
N VAL A 147 -8.54 0.44 -16.75
CA VAL A 147 -7.77 0.77 -15.55
C VAL A 147 -6.69 1.78 -15.93
N GLN A 148 -6.42 2.73 -15.04
CA GLN A 148 -5.40 3.74 -15.24
C GLN A 148 -4.58 3.94 -13.97
N ALA A 149 -3.26 4.04 -14.08
CA ALA A 149 -2.43 4.60 -13.02
C ALA A 149 -2.33 6.12 -13.17
N ASN A 150 -2.25 6.81 -12.03
CA ASN A 150 -2.01 8.25 -11.96
C ASN A 150 -0.60 8.52 -11.45
N LEU A 151 0.09 9.44 -12.08
CA LEU A 151 1.44 9.89 -11.73
C LEU A 151 1.45 11.41 -11.67
N TRP A 152 1.12 11.97 -10.50
CA TRP A 152 1.10 13.40 -10.27
C TRP A 152 2.53 13.90 -10.01
N THR A 153 2.91 15.00 -10.63
CA THR A 153 4.32 15.40 -10.74
C THR A 153 4.74 16.50 -9.77
N GLU A 154 3.95 16.80 -8.74
CA GLU A 154 4.27 17.83 -7.74
C GLU A 154 5.63 17.58 -7.05
N TYR A 155 6.01 16.33 -6.89
CA TYR A 155 7.26 15.89 -6.25
C TYR A 155 8.19 15.14 -7.21
N ILE A 156 7.93 15.17 -8.53
CA ILE A 156 8.72 14.44 -9.54
C ILE A 156 9.39 15.44 -10.47
N PRO A 157 10.56 15.97 -10.10
CA PRO A 157 11.23 17.04 -10.84
C PRO A 157 12.03 16.59 -12.07
N THR A 158 12.31 15.28 -12.21
CA THR A 158 13.17 14.75 -13.25
C THR A 158 12.56 13.53 -13.94
N TYR A 159 12.95 13.31 -15.20
CA TYR A 159 12.53 12.12 -15.95
C TYR A 159 13.03 10.81 -15.31
N SER A 160 14.25 10.80 -14.78
CA SER A 160 14.79 9.65 -14.05
C SER A 160 13.96 9.31 -12.81
N GLN A 161 13.47 10.31 -12.08
CA GLN A 161 12.57 10.05 -10.94
C GLN A 161 11.19 9.56 -11.41
N LEU A 162 10.71 10.03 -12.57
CA LEU A 162 9.47 9.54 -13.16
C LEU A 162 9.58 8.03 -13.46
N GLU A 163 10.66 7.60 -14.12
CA GLU A 163 10.94 6.19 -14.38
C GLU A 163 10.98 5.36 -13.07
N TYR A 164 11.68 5.87 -12.06
CA TYR A 164 11.72 5.25 -10.74
C TYR A 164 10.32 5.07 -10.13
N MET A 165 9.49 6.10 -10.20
CA MET A 165 8.14 6.05 -9.63
C MET A 165 7.20 5.13 -10.42
N GLU A 166 7.41 4.98 -11.72
CA GLU A 166 6.56 4.18 -12.60
C GLU A 166 6.98 2.70 -12.62
N LEU A 167 8.28 2.43 -12.70
CA LEU A 167 8.82 1.09 -12.88
C LEU A 167 9.24 0.45 -11.54
N PRO A 168 8.98 -0.84 -11.32
CA PRO A 168 8.29 -1.79 -12.20
C PRO A 168 6.78 -1.91 -11.95
N ARG A 169 6.13 -0.97 -11.24
CA ARG A 169 4.68 -1.01 -10.97
C ARG A 169 3.84 -1.07 -12.24
N LEU A 170 4.30 -0.41 -13.31
CA LEU A 170 3.63 -0.45 -14.61
C LEU A 170 3.58 -1.87 -15.18
N ALA A 171 4.60 -2.70 -14.94
CA ALA A 171 4.58 -4.11 -15.34
C ALA A 171 3.47 -4.89 -14.62
N ALA A 172 3.31 -4.64 -13.31
CA ALA A 172 2.22 -5.25 -12.53
C ALA A 172 0.85 -4.79 -13.02
N LEU A 173 0.68 -3.50 -13.30
CA LEU A 173 -0.56 -2.97 -13.87
C LEU A 173 -0.88 -3.56 -15.24
N SER A 174 0.14 -3.71 -16.10
CA SER A 174 -0.04 -4.33 -17.41
C SER A 174 -0.56 -5.76 -17.30
N GLU A 175 -0.06 -6.53 -16.33
CA GLU A 175 -0.57 -7.89 -16.10
C GLU A 175 -2.00 -7.90 -15.54
N VAL A 176 -2.34 -6.97 -14.67
CA VAL A 176 -3.74 -6.78 -14.20
C VAL A 176 -4.69 -6.51 -15.37
N GLN A 177 -4.25 -5.71 -16.36
CA GLN A 177 -5.07 -5.34 -17.51
C GLN A 177 -5.25 -6.46 -18.54
N TRP A 178 -4.26 -7.34 -18.71
CA TRP A 178 -4.21 -8.32 -19.78
C TRP A 178 -4.44 -9.76 -19.33
N THR A 179 -4.58 -9.99 -18.01
CA THR A 179 -4.71 -11.34 -17.45
C THR A 179 -6.07 -11.51 -16.79
N LEU A 180 -6.78 -12.56 -17.13
CA LEU A 180 -8.02 -12.91 -16.46
C LEU A 180 -7.77 -13.16 -14.96
N PRO A 181 -8.69 -12.75 -14.06
CA PRO A 181 -8.51 -12.84 -12.63
C PRO A 181 -8.09 -14.23 -12.13
N GLU A 182 -8.70 -15.29 -12.67
CA GLU A 182 -8.43 -16.66 -12.29
C GLU A 182 -7.06 -17.19 -12.78
N LYS A 183 -6.40 -16.45 -13.68
CA LYS A 183 -5.05 -16.76 -14.20
C LYS A 183 -3.95 -15.93 -13.56
N LYS A 184 -4.32 -14.92 -12.76
CA LYS A 184 -3.35 -14.10 -12.05
C LYS A 184 -2.58 -14.94 -11.05
N ASN A 185 -1.25 -14.84 -11.07
CA ASN A 185 -0.38 -15.54 -10.14
C ASN A 185 0.85 -14.66 -9.86
N TYR A 186 0.88 -14.07 -8.67
CA TYR A 186 1.92 -13.11 -8.29
C TYR A 186 3.31 -13.74 -8.24
N ASP A 187 3.43 -14.98 -7.74
CA ASP A 187 4.73 -15.66 -7.68
C ASP A 187 5.28 -15.93 -9.09
N ASN A 188 4.41 -16.34 -10.03
CA ASN A 188 4.81 -16.48 -11.43
C ASN A 188 5.19 -15.14 -12.06
N PHE A 189 4.48 -14.05 -11.74
CA PHE A 189 4.86 -12.71 -12.16
C PHE A 189 6.25 -12.34 -11.64
N LEU A 190 6.53 -12.58 -10.35
CA LEU A 190 7.84 -12.31 -9.75
C LEU A 190 8.96 -13.14 -10.38
N GLN A 191 8.70 -14.39 -10.76
CA GLN A 191 9.69 -15.23 -11.47
C GLN A 191 10.04 -14.69 -12.86
N ARG A 192 9.10 -14.04 -13.55
CA ARG A 192 9.31 -13.45 -14.88
C ARG A 192 9.90 -12.03 -14.83
N LEU A 193 9.68 -11.31 -13.75
CA LEU A 193 10.10 -9.92 -13.59
C LEU A 193 11.61 -9.70 -13.80
N PRO A 194 12.55 -10.55 -13.34
CA PRO A 194 13.98 -10.38 -13.59
C PRO A 194 14.35 -10.29 -15.08
N LYS A 195 13.61 -10.98 -15.95
CA LYS A 195 13.82 -10.89 -17.40
C LYS A 195 13.42 -9.51 -17.95
N LEU A 196 12.33 -8.93 -17.45
CA LEU A 196 11.93 -7.58 -17.82
C LEU A 196 12.92 -6.55 -17.30
N ILE A 197 13.39 -6.74 -16.06
CA ILE A 197 14.41 -5.86 -15.45
C ILE A 197 15.69 -5.85 -16.27
N SER A 198 16.13 -6.97 -16.84
CA SER A 198 17.30 -6.94 -17.72
C SER A 198 17.09 -6.09 -18.98
N VAL A 199 15.84 -5.96 -19.45
CA VAL A 199 15.52 -5.03 -20.54
C VAL A 199 15.61 -3.58 -20.07
N TYR A 200 15.21 -3.30 -18.82
CA TYR A 200 15.38 -1.96 -18.24
C TYR A 200 16.86 -1.60 -18.09
N ASP A 201 17.68 -2.52 -17.58
CA ASP A 201 19.14 -2.36 -17.46
C ASP A 201 19.80 -2.09 -18.83
N ASP A 202 19.45 -2.89 -19.85
CA ASP A 202 20.00 -2.77 -21.21
C ASP A 202 19.63 -1.43 -21.88
N ASN A 203 18.51 -0.83 -21.50
CA ASN A 203 18.06 0.48 -21.98
C ASN A 203 18.42 1.66 -21.07
N GLY A 204 19.01 1.40 -19.92
CA GLY A 204 19.41 2.43 -18.96
C GLY A 204 18.22 3.12 -18.26
N TYR A 205 17.08 2.44 -18.12
CA TYR A 205 15.94 2.97 -17.36
C TYR A 205 16.23 2.94 -15.87
N ASN A 206 15.85 4.00 -15.18
CA ASN A 206 15.86 4.04 -13.73
C ASN A 206 14.55 3.41 -13.18
N TYR A 207 14.67 2.41 -12.33
CA TYR A 207 13.50 1.71 -11.74
C TYR A 207 13.72 1.47 -10.25
N ALA A 208 12.63 1.33 -9.50
CA ALA A 208 12.70 0.99 -8.08
C ALA A 208 13.05 -0.48 -7.87
N GLU A 209 14.09 -0.74 -7.10
CA GLU A 209 14.62 -2.09 -6.87
C GLU A 209 13.99 -2.82 -5.67
N HIS A 210 13.00 -2.23 -5.00
CA HIS A 210 12.42 -2.76 -3.75
C HIS A 210 11.88 -4.18 -3.85
N VAL A 211 11.44 -4.59 -5.04
CA VAL A 211 10.98 -5.97 -5.28
C VAL A 211 12.09 -7.00 -5.03
N PHE A 212 13.36 -6.60 -5.12
CA PHE A 212 14.52 -7.46 -4.91
C PHE A 212 15.04 -7.41 -3.47
N ASN A 213 14.48 -6.57 -2.61
CA ASN A 213 14.89 -6.52 -1.22
C ASN A 213 14.63 -7.85 -0.54
N VAL A 214 15.56 -8.24 0.34
CA VAL A 214 15.37 -9.41 1.17
C VAL A 214 14.17 -9.19 2.08
N LYS A 215 13.25 -10.13 2.07
CA LYS A 215 12.16 -10.22 3.06
C LYS A 215 12.58 -11.17 4.17
N ALA A 216 12.25 -10.83 5.41
CA ALA A 216 12.48 -11.68 6.57
C ALA A 216 11.16 -11.94 7.28
N GLU A 217 10.91 -13.20 7.57
CA GLU A 217 9.85 -13.66 8.45
C GLU A 217 10.48 -14.15 9.75
N TYR A 218 9.90 -13.76 10.88
CA TYR A 218 10.39 -14.09 12.21
C TYR A 218 9.35 -14.94 12.93
N ILE A 219 9.76 -16.13 13.35
CA ILE A 219 8.89 -17.11 14.01
C ILE A 219 9.50 -17.44 15.36
N THR A 220 8.77 -17.13 16.43
CA THR A 220 9.19 -17.46 17.78
C THR A 220 8.95 -18.96 18.05
N ASP A 221 10.00 -19.71 18.32
CA ASP A 221 9.91 -21.13 18.68
C ASP A 221 10.09 -21.31 20.20
N TYR A 222 8.96 -21.58 20.86
CA TYR A 222 8.91 -21.78 22.32
C TYR A 222 9.47 -23.14 22.77
N THR A 223 9.58 -24.09 21.85
CA THR A 223 10.05 -25.45 22.15
C THR A 223 11.55 -25.47 22.31
N ASP A 224 12.24 -24.73 21.44
CA ASP A 224 13.70 -24.71 21.42
C ASP A 224 14.29 -23.36 21.90
N ASN A 225 13.43 -22.45 22.37
CA ASN A 225 13.78 -21.08 22.80
C ASN A 225 14.61 -20.36 21.75
N SER A 226 14.18 -20.34 20.53
CA SER A 226 14.85 -19.64 19.44
C SER A 226 13.89 -18.69 18.69
N ILE A 227 14.49 -17.76 17.97
CA ILE A 227 13.80 -17.00 16.93
C ILE A 227 14.26 -17.58 15.61
N LYS A 228 13.34 -18.22 14.89
CA LYS A 228 13.58 -18.72 13.54
C LYS A 228 13.40 -17.57 12.55
N VAL A 229 14.40 -17.40 11.69
CA VAL A 229 14.38 -16.38 10.64
C VAL A 229 14.39 -17.05 9.27
N VAL A 230 13.33 -16.80 8.50
CA VAL A 230 13.23 -17.23 7.10
C VAL A 230 13.52 -16.02 6.22
N LEU A 231 14.59 -16.08 5.44
CA LEU A 231 14.93 -15.05 4.47
C LEU A 231 14.46 -15.48 3.09
N SER A 232 13.88 -14.55 2.34
CA SER A 232 13.44 -14.79 0.98
C SER A 232 13.75 -13.59 0.09
N ALA A 233 13.95 -13.86 -1.19
CA ALA A 233 14.08 -12.87 -2.25
C ALA A 233 13.44 -13.38 -3.53
N ILE A 234 13.12 -12.51 -4.47
CA ILE A 234 12.54 -12.94 -5.74
C ILE A 234 13.59 -13.54 -6.68
N GLY A 235 13.15 -14.48 -7.49
CA GLY A 235 14.00 -15.21 -8.44
C GLY A 235 15.03 -16.09 -7.72
N ASP A 236 16.04 -16.52 -8.46
CA ASP A 236 17.13 -17.38 -7.97
C ASP A 236 18.31 -16.55 -7.41
N SER A 237 18.06 -15.31 -6.99
CA SER A 237 19.10 -14.43 -6.48
C SER A 237 19.60 -14.93 -5.12
N PRO A 238 20.92 -15.18 -4.97
CA PRO A 238 21.46 -15.61 -3.68
C PRO A 238 21.30 -14.52 -2.63
N VAL A 239 20.90 -14.93 -1.43
CA VAL A 239 20.85 -14.06 -0.25
C VAL A 239 22.10 -14.28 0.56
N TYR A 240 22.84 -13.22 0.85
CA TYR A 240 24.01 -13.24 1.73
C TYR A 240 23.66 -12.51 3.02
N TYR A 241 24.16 -13.03 4.15
CA TYR A 241 23.87 -12.45 5.45
C TYR A 241 25.05 -12.45 6.41
N THR A 242 24.95 -11.62 7.44
CA THR A 242 25.84 -11.55 8.60
C THR A 242 25.00 -11.46 9.88
N LEU A 243 25.54 -11.90 11.02
CA LEU A 243 24.88 -11.82 12.33
C LEU A 243 25.59 -10.88 13.30
N ASP A 244 26.75 -10.36 12.91
CA ASP A 244 27.58 -9.45 13.71
C ASP A 244 27.37 -7.97 13.38
N GLY A 245 26.45 -7.67 12.46
CA GLY A 245 26.14 -6.32 11.99
C GLY A 245 27.12 -5.78 10.93
N SER A 246 28.09 -6.56 10.48
CA SER A 246 28.93 -6.21 9.34
C SER A 246 28.12 -6.18 8.03
N GLU A 247 28.56 -5.37 7.06
CA GLU A 247 27.88 -5.30 5.75
C GLU A 247 28.07 -6.61 4.96
N PRO A 248 26.98 -7.28 4.56
CA PRO A 248 27.08 -8.51 3.79
C PRO A 248 27.59 -8.26 2.36
N THR A 249 28.39 -9.19 1.88
CA THR A 249 29.01 -9.22 0.56
C THR A 249 28.88 -10.64 -0.03
N GLU A 250 29.28 -10.84 -1.28
CA GLU A 250 29.37 -12.18 -1.89
C GLU A 250 30.29 -13.16 -1.13
N LYS A 251 31.15 -12.65 -0.25
CA LYS A 251 32.01 -13.48 0.61
C LYS A 251 31.38 -13.83 1.95
N SER A 252 30.25 -13.23 2.27
CA SER A 252 29.50 -13.52 3.49
C SER A 252 28.78 -14.86 3.38
N GLN A 253 28.21 -15.33 4.49
CA GLN A 253 27.48 -16.59 4.50
C GLN A 253 26.25 -16.48 3.57
N GLN A 254 26.11 -17.45 2.70
CA GLN A 254 24.92 -17.58 1.84
C GLN A 254 23.79 -18.22 2.65
N TYR A 255 22.60 -17.66 2.57
CA TYR A 255 21.42 -18.23 3.17
C TYR A 255 20.92 -19.45 2.36
N THR A 256 20.81 -20.58 3.01
CA THR A 256 20.34 -21.84 2.41
C THR A 256 19.23 -22.50 3.20
N ASP A 257 19.06 -22.16 4.48
CA ASP A 257 18.07 -22.75 5.37
C ASP A 257 17.74 -21.78 6.51
N THR A 258 16.62 -22.03 7.20
CA THR A 258 16.11 -21.26 8.32
C THR A 258 17.16 -21.06 9.41
N LEU A 259 17.40 -19.80 9.79
CA LEU A 259 18.31 -19.48 10.88
C LEU A 259 17.59 -19.67 12.22
N ALA A 260 18.21 -20.37 13.16
CA ALA A 260 17.70 -20.51 14.53
C ALA A 260 18.59 -19.66 15.47
N LEU A 261 18.11 -18.50 15.85
CA LEU A 261 18.84 -17.53 16.66
C LEU A 261 18.50 -17.73 18.15
N LYS A 262 19.53 -17.87 18.99
CA LYS A 262 19.41 -18.12 20.44
C LYS A 262 20.12 -17.06 21.30
N GLU A 263 20.69 -16.05 20.66
CA GLU A 263 21.38 -14.94 21.30
C GLU A 263 21.16 -13.64 20.54
N SER A 264 21.45 -12.52 21.20
CA SER A 264 21.36 -11.20 20.60
C SER A 264 22.32 -11.06 19.44
N CYS A 265 21.85 -10.53 18.34
CA CYS A 265 22.65 -10.30 17.15
C CYS A 265 22.14 -9.11 16.34
N VAL A 266 22.92 -8.68 15.37
CA VAL A 266 22.48 -7.74 14.33
C VAL A 266 22.53 -8.48 13.00
N LEU A 267 21.36 -8.96 12.58
CA LEU A 267 21.20 -9.58 11.27
C LEU A 267 21.23 -8.51 10.19
N LYS A 268 22.12 -8.68 9.23
CA LYS A 268 22.08 -7.96 7.97
C LYS A 268 21.98 -8.94 6.81
N ALA A 269 21.15 -8.64 5.81
CA ALA A 269 20.99 -9.50 4.65
C ALA A 269 20.78 -8.69 3.37
N VAL A 270 21.24 -9.24 2.25
CA VAL A 270 21.20 -8.61 0.94
C VAL A 270 21.10 -9.64 -0.17
N THR A 271 20.45 -9.30 -1.28
CA THR A 271 20.63 -10.00 -2.55
C THR A 271 21.66 -9.29 -3.41
N ILE A 272 22.47 -10.08 -4.12
CA ILE A 272 23.43 -9.55 -5.08
C ILE A 272 23.14 -10.21 -6.43
N ARG A 273 22.80 -9.38 -7.42
CA ARG A 273 22.43 -9.79 -8.78
C ARG A 273 23.40 -9.16 -9.77
N ARG A 274 24.15 -9.96 -10.50
CA ARG A 274 25.14 -9.43 -11.47
C ARG A 274 25.93 -8.27 -10.87
N ASN A 275 25.59 -7.03 -11.23
CA ASN A 275 26.24 -5.81 -10.74
C ASN A 275 25.34 -4.98 -9.80
N ALA A 276 24.15 -5.48 -9.43
CA ALA A 276 23.19 -4.79 -8.59
C ALA A 276 23.09 -5.43 -7.20
N LYS A 277 23.04 -4.60 -6.18
CA LYS A 277 22.88 -4.99 -4.77
C LYS A 277 21.58 -4.41 -4.25
N SER A 278 20.72 -5.24 -3.65
CA SER A 278 19.49 -4.74 -3.00
C SER A 278 19.80 -3.83 -1.81
N ALA A 279 18.80 -3.11 -1.32
CA ALA A 279 18.90 -2.50 -0.01
C ALA A 279 19.24 -3.56 1.05
N VAL A 280 20.04 -3.19 2.04
CA VAL A 280 20.46 -4.09 3.11
C VAL A 280 19.36 -4.16 4.15
N LEU A 281 18.74 -5.33 4.28
CA LEU A 281 17.90 -5.62 5.44
C LEU A 281 18.77 -5.54 6.69
N THR A 282 18.38 -4.75 7.67
CA THR A 282 19.06 -4.66 8.97
C THR A 282 18.06 -4.88 10.08
N GLU A 283 18.28 -5.89 10.91
CA GLU A 283 17.42 -6.22 12.03
C GLU A 283 18.24 -6.46 13.30
N LYS A 284 17.93 -5.71 14.34
CA LYS A 284 18.51 -5.95 15.67
C LYS A 284 17.63 -6.90 16.46
N ILE A 285 18.15 -8.07 16.75
CA ILE A 285 17.48 -9.07 17.58
C ILE A 285 18.04 -8.97 19.00
N ASP A 286 17.16 -8.67 19.95
CA ASP A 286 17.51 -8.47 21.36
C ASP A 286 17.01 -9.67 22.19
N PHE A 287 17.85 -10.68 22.31
CA PHE A 287 17.52 -11.91 22.99
C PHE A 287 17.72 -11.73 24.51
N ASN A 288 16.65 -11.77 25.25
CA ASN A 288 16.61 -11.57 26.71
C ASN A 288 15.87 -12.71 27.41
N LYS A 289 15.75 -12.62 28.75
CA LYS A 289 15.15 -13.70 29.55
C LYS A 289 13.68 -13.99 29.23
N ALA A 290 12.96 -13.02 28.67
CA ALA A 290 11.57 -13.17 28.25
C ALA A 290 11.44 -13.65 26.78
N THR A 291 12.48 -13.53 25.97
CA THR A 291 12.43 -13.89 24.55
C THR A 291 12.12 -15.36 24.39
N ALA A 292 11.18 -15.67 23.49
CA ALA A 292 10.67 -17.00 23.22
C ALA A 292 10.13 -17.72 24.47
N LYS A 293 9.58 -16.99 25.46
CA LYS A 293 8.93 -17.57 26.62
C LYS A 293 7.40 -17.53 26.45
N PRO A 294 6.68 -18.52 26.99
CA PRO A 294 5.22 -18.48 27.00
C PRO A 294 4.69 -17.23 27.66
N LEU A 295 3.68 -16.65 27.03
CA LEU A 295 3.03 -15.43 27.50
C LEU A 295 1.52 -15.62 27.55
N ILE A 296 0.88 -15.10 28.58
CA ILE A 296 -0.56 -15.09 28.75
C ILE A 296 -1.01 -13.64 28.87
N LEU A 297 -1.87 -13.21 27.96
CA LEU A 297 -2.54 -11.91 28.07
C LEU A 297 -3.72 -12.03 29.04
N LEU A 298 -3.78 -11.12 30.00
CA LEU A 298 -4.91 -10.99 30.93
C LEU A 298 -5.95 -9.98 30.42
N GLN A 299 -5.56 -9.14 29.45
CA GLN A 299 -6.43 -8.20 28.77
C GLN A 299 -6.33 -8.37 27.26
N PRO A 300 -7.43 -8.21 26.49
CA PRO A 300 -7.41 -8.40 25.06
C PRO A 300 -6.65 -7.30 24.33
N ILE A 301 -5.93 -7.68 23.28
CA ILE A 301 -5.34 -6.74 22.33
C ILE A 301 -6.39 -6.27 21.33
N ASN A 302 -6.16 -5.11 20.73
CA ASN A 302 -7.03 -4.56 19.70
C ASN A 302 -6.84 -5.31 18.37
N GLU A 303 -7.90 -5.84 17.78
CA GLU A 303 -7.88 -6.63 16.56
C GLU A 303 -7.26 -5.90 15.35
N LYS A 304 -7.42 -4.58 15.29
CA LYS A 304 -6.83 -3.77 14.21
C LYS A 304 -5.31 -3.66 14.30
N TYR A 305 -4.76 -3.78 15.51
CA TYR A 305 -3.33 -3.62 15.79
C TYR A 305 -2.82 -4.81 16.60
N LYS A 306 -2.94 -5.99 16.04
CA LYS A 306 -2.57 -7.23 16.75
C LYS A 306 -1.26 -7.87 16.26
N TYR A 307 -0.72 -7.44 15.14
CA TYR A 307 0.47 -7.99 14.49
C TYR A 307 0.55 -9.55 14.65
N ASN A 308 1.56 -10.05 15.39
CA ASN A 308 1.69 -11.49 15.73
C ASN A 308 1.00 -11.86 17.06
N GLY A 309 0.00 -11.09 17.50
CA GLY A 309 -0.65 -11.29 18.77
C GLY A 309 0.28 -11.02 19.97
N GLU A 310 0.04 -11.74 21.06
CA GLU A 310 0.84 -11.67 22.28
C GLU A 310 2.33 -11.93 22.06
N TYR A 311 2.65 -12.73 21.09
CA TYR A 311 4.02 -13.12 20.77
C TYR A 311 4.90 -11.94 20.36
N THR A 312 4.32 -10.86 19.86
CA THR A 312 5.03 -9.60 19.57
C THR A 312 5.80 -9.05 20.78
N LEU A 313 5.35 -9.35 22.01
CA LEU A 313 5.98 -8.86 23.23
C LEU A 313 7.22 -9.65 23.65
N VAL A 314 7.43 -10.82 23.07
CA VAL A 314 8.54 -11.74 23.44
C VAL A 314 9.29 -12.28 22.22
N ASP A 315 9.14 -11.65 21.06
CA ASP A 315 9.78 -12.05 19.80
C ASP A 315 11.24 -11.55 19.65
N GLY A 316 11.73 -10.77 20.61
CA GLY A 316 13.08 -10.20 20.54
C GLY A 316 13.28 -9.11 19.51
N LEU A 317 12.21 -8.67 18.85
CA LEU A 317 12.23 -7.59 17.87
C LEU A 317 11.81 -6.27 18.48
N SER A 318 12.12 -5.18 17.80
CA SER A 318 11.67 -3.85 18.21
C SER A 318 10.71 -3.29 17.17
N GLY A 319 9.66 -2.65 17.64
CA GLY A 319 8.83 -1.82 16.77
C GLY A 319 9.62 -0.67 16.20
N THR A 320 9.31 -0.27 14.98
CA THR A 320 9.93 0.88 14.30
C THR A 320 9.18 2.17 14.63
N PRO A 321 9.75 3.35 14.34
CA PRO A 321 9.04 4.63 14.44
C PRO A 321 7.77 4.71 13.57
N ASN A 322 7.65 3.85 12.58
CA ASN A 322 6.46 3.77 11.74
C ASN A 322 5.55 2.62 12.19
N TYR A 323 4.42 2.93 12.83
CA TYR A 323 3.45 1.93 13.29
C TYR A 323 2.86 1.06 12.16
N ARG A 324 2.94 1.52 10.91
CA ARG A 324 2.43 0.79 9.73
C ARG A 324 3.28 -0.42 9.35
N THR A 325 4.45 -0.59 9.96
CA THR A 325 5.30 -1.79 9.73
C THR A 325 4.66 -3.07 10.27
N GLY A 326 3.59 -2.96 11.05
CA GLY A 326 2.89 -4.10 11.64
C GLY A 326 3.55 -4.68 12.89
N ARG A 327 4.65 -4.10 13.41
CA ARG A 327 5.38 -4.60 14.60
C ARG A 327 4.91 -3.97 15.91
N TRP A 328 3.65 -3.59 15.97
CA TRP A 328 3.05 -2.97 17.13
C TRP A 328 1.73 -3.65 17.46
N ILE A 329 1.51 -3.90 18.74
CA ILE A 329 0.20 -4.27 19.25
C ILE A 329 -0.38 -3.12 20.06
N ALA A 330 -1.70 -3.03 20.13
CA ALA A 330 -2.36 -1.98 20.90
C ALA A 330 -3.40 -2.57 21.86
N PHE A 331 -3.53 -1.91 22.99
CA PHE A 331 -4.64 -2.08 23.94
C PHE A 331 -5.56 -0.86 23.82
N TYR A 332 -6.86 -1.06 23.77
CA TYR A 332 -7.82 0.01 23.55
C TYR A 332 -8.91 -0.03 24.61
N LYS A 333 -8.99 1.01 25.42
CA LYS A 333 -9.90 1.13 26.58
C LYS A 333 -9.65 0.11 27.70
N ASN A 334 -8.50 -0.51 27.72
CA ASN A 334 -8.03 -1.42 28.77
C ASN A 334 -6.52 -1.27 28.93
N ASP A 335 -6.02 -1.60 30.09
CA ASP A 335 -4.59 -1.58 30.38
C ASP A 335 -3.89 -2.79 29.77
N MET A 336 -2.58 -2.69 29.56
CA MET A 336 -1.75 -3.83 29.18
C MET A 336 -1.46 -4.66 30.44
N GLU A 337 -2.02 -5.87 30.50
CA GLU A 337 -1.81 -6.80 31.61
C GLU A 337 -1.47 -8.19 31.08
N LEU A 338 -0.34 -8.74 31.50
CA LEU A 338 0.18 -10.00 31.00
C LEU A 338 1.08 -10.72 32.01
N VAL A 339 1.27 -12.02 31.79
CA VAL A 339 2.22 -12.85 32.51
C VAL A 339 3.18 -13.51 31.53
N VAL A 340 4.48 -13.36 31.79
CA VAL A 340 5.54 -14.10 31.07
C VAL A 340 6.05 -15.22 31.97
N ASP A 341 5.91 -16.47 31.53
CA ASP A 341 6.39 -17.63 32.29
C ASP A 341 7.85 -17.92 31.91
N LEU A 342 8.77 -17.59 32.80
CA LEU A 342 10.20 -17.85 32.62
C LEU A 342 10.59 -19.33 32.80
N LYS A 343 9.62 -20.20 33.12
CA LYS A 343 9.75 -21.66 33.30
C LYS A 343 10.58 -22.11 34.51
N GLN A 344 11.35 -21.21 35.10
CA GLN A 344 12.17 -21.47 36.29
C GLN A 344 12.35 -20.20 37.11
N GLU A 345 12.65 -20.36 38.40
CA GLU A 345 13.02 -19.23 39.25
C GLU A 345 14.22 -18.50 38.62
N THR A 346 14.04 -17.22 38.33
CA THR A 346 15.01 -16.43 37.59
C THR A 346 15.16 -15.05 38.21
N SER A 347 16.40 -14.67 38.53
CA SER A 347 16.69 -13.32 39.01
C SER A 347 16.42 -12.30 37.90
N VAL A 348 15.55 -11.33 38.15
CA VAL A 348 15.19 -10.24 37.22
C VAL A 348 15.55 -8.92 37.90
N HIS A 349 16.45 -8.16 37.26
CA HIS A 349 16.86 -6.85 37.76
C HIS A 349 16.13 -5.69 37.11
N LYS A 350 15.65 -5.90 35.88
CA LYS A 350 14.98 -4.87 35.09
C LYS A 350 13.96 -5.52 34.15
N ALA A 351 12.83 -4.87 34.00
CA ALA A 351 11.86 -5.14 32.93
C ALA A 351 11.57 -3.82 32.21
N TRP A 352 11.40 -3.88 30.91
CA TRP A 352 10.98 -2.73 30.10
C TRP A 352 10.05 -3.17 28.98
N VAL A 353 9.23 -2.27 28.56
CA VAL A 353 8.39 -2.38 27.38
C VAL A 353 8.59 -1.14 26.53
N ARG A 354 8.61 -1.29 25.22
CA ARG A 354 8.64 -0.16 24.30
C ARG A 354 7.22 0.27 23.99
N THR A 355 6.98 1.58 24.00
CA THR A 355 5.70 2.18 23.65
C THR A 355 5.86 3.07 22.45
N TYR A 356 4.86 3.09 21.58
CA TYR A 356 4.78 4.03 20.48
C TYR A 356 4.08 5.30 20.94
N VAL A 357 4.73 6.44 20.74
CA VAL A 357 4.16 7.75 21.01
C VAL A 357 3.95 8.45 19.69
N SER A 358 2.70 8.72 19.35
CA SER A 358 2.34 9.55 18.20
C SER A 358 2.29 11.01 18.64
N GLY A 359 3.08 11.88 18.02
CA GLY A 359 3.03 13.32 18.20
C GLY A 359 1.86 13.96 17.44
#